data_9842f08c472bf888a9362d85a4ffb76b
#
_entry.id   9842f08c472bf888a9362d85a4ffb76b
#
_cell.length_a   1.000
_cell.length_b   1.000
_cell.length_c   1.000
_cell.angle_alpha   90.00
_cell.angle_beta   90.00
_cell.angle_gamma   90.00
#
_symmetry.space_group_name_H-M   'P 1'
#
loop_
_entity.id
_entity.type
_entity.pdbx_description
1 polymer ?
#
loop_
_entity_poly.entity_id
_entity_poly.type
_entity_poly.pdbx_seq_one_letter_code
_entity_poly.pdbx_strand_id
1 'polypeptide(L)'
;IDYFGEPVYIYSLKQGIEDGFLAPFKVINITTNIGDGWRPYRGQTDIFGNVIEDRIYNNRDYDYTIILQDRIDEVAREITEYLKSTDRMQKTIVFCASEDHAERMRIALINYNSDMVKENPDYCVRITGSDVYGKSKLDYFISVSEPYPVIATTSELLSTGADCKMTKLIVLDKTVESMTTFKQIIGRGTRIREKDGKTHFVVMDFRNVTRLFSDPDWDGPVEQDEGFQHGGSKPKGGGHSGGGGMQPPNGPVETPIVDKDGCRVKIINKTVSVYDANGRLLRQEDIIDYTRTNIKGEYASLSDFISKWKASDKKKTIEESFTAMGIDLKALKADQGMKDVDDFDFICYVAYGKKPLTRKERANSVKKKDFFSKYSADAQAVLDILLDKYMNQGITEVEDIKVLSLADFALSLIHI
;
A
#
# COMPACT_ATOMS: atom_id res chain seq x y z
N ILE A 1 -36.29 5.47 -14.12
CA ILE A 1 -37.18 4.34 -13.78
C ILE A 1 -38.58 4.62 -14.36
N ASP A 2 -39.10 5.83 -14.25
CA ASP A 2 -40.45 6.16 -14.70
C ASP A 2 -40.72 5.96 -16.20
N TYR A 3 -39.67 5.92 -17.03
CA TYR A 3 -39.80 5.70 -18.48
C TYR A 3 -39.48 4.25 -18.89
N PHE A 4 -38.53 3.58 -18.27
CA PHE A 4 -38.05 2.24 -18.67
C PHE A 4 -38.54 1.13 -17.75
N GLY A 5 -39.19 1.47 -16.59
CA GLY A 5 -39.60 0.50 -15.58
C GLY A 5 -38.46 -0.13 -14.80
N GLU A 6 -38.75 -1.19 -14.07
CA GLU A 6 -37.75 -1.96 -13.34
C GLU A 6 -36.80 -2.67 -14.30
N PRO A 7 -35.51 -2.84 -13.93
CA PRO A 7 -34.55 -3.58 -14.74
C PRO A 7 -35.01 -5.02 -14.99
N VAL A 8 -34.95 -5.46 -16.23
CA VAL A 8 -35.30 -6.84 -16.61
C VAL A 8 -34.33 -7.85 -16.02
N TYR A 9 -33.08 -7.44 -15.82
CA TYR A 9 -32.02 -8.24 -15.22
C TYR A 9 -30.96 -7.35 -14.58
N ILE A 10 -30.47 -7.75 -13.41
CA ILE A 10 -29.38 -7.06 -12.69
C ILE A 10 -28.20 -8.03 -12.66
N TYR A 11 -27.08 -7.64 -13.27
CA TYR A 11 -25.82 -8.38 -13.20
C TYR A 11 -24.92 -7.74 -12.16
N SER A 12 -24.85 -8.34 -10.97
CA SER A 12 -24.08 -7.80 -9.85
C SER A 12 -22.57 -7.96 -10.06
N LEU A 13 -21.76 -7.17 -9.36
CA LEU A 13 -20.30 -7.33 -9.35
C LEU A 13 -19.92 -8.76 -8.89
N LYS A 14 -20.64 -9.29 -7.92
CA LYS A 14 -20.49 -10.66 -7.43
C LYS A 14 -20.70 -11.69 -8.52
N GLN A 15 -21.81 -11.61 -9.25
CA GLN A 15 -22.07 -12.51 -10.39
C GLN A 15 -20.96 -12.43 -11.44
N GLY A 16 -20.46 -11.22 -11.74
CA GLY A 16 -19.34 -11.05 -12.67
C GLY A 16 -18.04 -11.69 -12.22
N ILE A 17 -17.80 -11.77 -10.91
CA ILE A 17 -16.66 -12.49 -10.34
C ILE A 17 -16.92 -14.00 -10.37
N GLU A 18 -18.11 -14.46 -9.98
CA GLU A 18 -18.52 -15.87 -10.02
C GLU A 18 -18.42 -16.48 -11.43
N ASP A 19 -18.86 -15.72 -12.44
CA ASP A 19 -18.81 -16.13 -13.84
C ASP A 19 -17.40 -16.00 -14.46
N GLY A 20 -16.39 -15.55 -13.69
CA GLY A 20 -15.02 -15.41 -14.14
C GLY A 20 -14.77 -14.23 -15.09
N PHE A 21 -15.71 -13.29 -15.22
CA PHE A 21 -15.55 -12.09 -16.03
C PHE A 21 -14.84 -10.95 -15.27
N LEU A 22 -14.83 -11.00 -13.94
CA LEU A 22 -14.24 -9.98 -13.08
C LEU A 22 -13.16 -10.58 -12.18
N ALA A 23 -12.10 -9.81 -11.96
CA ALA A 23 -10.95 -10.22 -11.16
C ALA A 23 -11.30 -10.32 -9.66
N PRO A 24 -10.91 -11.41 -8.97
CA PRO A 24 -10.94 -11.47 -7.52
C PRO A 24 -9.99 -10.44 -6.92
N PHE A 25 -10.17 -10.12 -5.65
CA PHE A 25 -9.37 -9.10 -5.00
C PHE A 25 -9.02 -9.42 -3.55
N LYS A 26 -7.94 -8.80 -3.08
CA LYS A 26 -7.52 -8.78 -1.69
C LYS A 26 -7.66 -7.36 -1.14
N VAL A 27 -8.04 -7.23 0.11
CA VAL A 27 -8.12 -5.95 0.81
C VAL A 27 -7.08 -5.93 1.92
N ILE A 28 -6.28 -4.88 1.97
CA ILE A 28 -5.33 -4.60 3.04
C ILE A 28 -5.85 -3.36 3.78
N ASN A 29 -6.44 -3.57 4.94
CA ASN A 29 -6.85 -2.49 5.82
C ASN A 29 -5.67 -2.04 6.67
N ILE A 30 -5.37 -0.75 6.65
CA ILE A 30 -4.24 -0.16 7.36
C ILE A 30 -4.76 0.82 8.40
N THR A 31 -4.46 0.55 9.66
CA THR A 31 -4.84 1.41 10.79
C THR A 31 -3.61 2.16 11.29
N THR A 32 -3.75 3.46 11.47
CA THR A 32 -2.72 4.33 12.03
C THR A 32 -3.02 4.66 13.49
N ASN A 33 -2.01 5.12 14.24
CA ASN A 33 -2.15 5.55 15.62
C ASN A 33 -3.10 6.75 15.81
N ILE A 34 -3.47 7.42 14.73
CA ILE A 34 -4.46 8.51 14.72
C ILE A 34 -5.83 8.07 14.14
N GLY A 35 -6.02 6.77 13.90
CA GLY A 35 -7.26 6.21 13.32
C GLY A 35 -8.50 6.52 14.15
N ASP A 36 -8.38 6.45 15.48
CA ASP A 36 -9.45 6.79 16.43
C ASP A 36 -9.57 8.30 16.69
N GLY A 37 -8.64 9.10 16.17
CA GLY A 37 -8.61 10.55 16.27
C GLY A 37 -7.28 11.09 16.77
N TRP A 38 -7.01 12.34 16.38
CA TRP A 38 -5.88 13.14 16.85
C TRP A 38 -6.38 14.46 17.46
N ARG A 39 -5.73 14.91 18.51
CA ARG A 39 -6.02 16.20 19.15
C ARG A 39 -4.75 17.02 19.29
N PRO A 40 -4.75 18.29 18.86
CA PRO A 40 -3.62 19.17 19.09
C PRO A 40 -3.38 19.40 20.59
N TYR A 41 -2.14 19.64 20.98
CA TYR A 41 -1.89 20.14 22.33
C TYR A 41 -2.34 21.60 22.43
N ARG A 42 -2.63 22.04 23.64
CA ARG A 42 -3.17 23.39 23.88
C ARG A 42 -2.26 24.48 23.33
N GLY A 43 -2.79 25.30 22.42
CA GLY A 43 -2.05 26.39 21.78
C GLY A 43 -1.13 25.94 20.64
N GLN A 44 -1.26 24.72 20.16
CA GLN A 44 -0.53 24.26 18.97
C GLN A 44 -0.88 25.11 17.76
N THR A 45 0.15 25.50 17.00
CA THR A 45 -0.02 26.25 15.75
C THR A 45 0.25 25.38 14.53
N ASP A 46 -0.36 25.77 13.44
CA ASP A 46 -0.04 25.25 12.12
C ASP A 46 1.29 25.82 11.58
N ILE A 47 1.70 25.41 10.38
CA ILE A 47 2.96 25.90 9.75
C ILE A 47 2.92 27.42 9.44
N PHE A 48 1.74 28.03 9.44
CA PHE A 48 1.54 29.46 9.19
C PHE A 48 1.51 30.28 10.51
N GLY A 49 1.57 29.60 11.66
CA GLY A 49 1.51 30.23 12.99
C GLY A 49 0.08 30.44 13.52
N ASN A 50 -0.96 29.97 12.83
CA ASN A 50 -2.34 30.05 13.30
C ASN A 50 -2.62 28.97 14.34
N VAL A 51 -3.31 29.33 15.43
CA VAL A 51 -3.68 28.36 16.47
C VAL A 51 -4.70 27.36 15.91
N ILE A 52 -4.38 26.07 16.04
CA ILE A 52 -5.26 24.98 15.65
C ILE A 52 -6.38 24.85 16.69
N GLU A 53 -7.61 24.68 16.21
CA GLU A 53 -8.77 24.50 17.08
C GLU A 53 -8.61 23.26 17.99
N ASP A 54 -8.82 23.43 19.29
CA ASP A 54 -8.68 22.37 20.30
C ASP A 54 -9.90 21.43 20.27
N ARG A 55 -9.91 20.51 19.33
CA ARG A 55 -10.90 19.42 19.19
C ARG A 55 -10.26 18.13 18.73
N ILE A 56 -11.00 17.05 18.75
CA ILE A 56 -10.57 15.77 18.15
C ILE A 56 -10.84 15.83 16.65
N TYR A 57 -9.80 15.58 15.86
CA TYR A 57 -9.85 15.39 14.42
C TYR A 57 -9.78 13.89 14.10
N ASN A 58 -10.59 13.44 13.17
CA ASN A 58 -10.69 12.02 12.78
C ASN A 58 -10.59 11.84 11.25
N ASN A 59 -10.81 10.64 10.76
CA ASN A 59 -10.71 10.32 9.33
C ASN A 59 -11.57 11.20 8.40
N ARG A 60 -12.63 11.83 8.88
CA ARG A 60 -13.44 12.77 8.10
C ARG A 60 -12.83 14.16 8.03
N ASP A 61 -11.98 14.49 8.97
CA ASP A 61 -11.29 15.79 9.04
C ASP A 61 -10.00 15.81 8.23
N TYR A 62 -9.25 14.68 8.22
CA TYR A 62 -7.94 14.62 7.58
C TYR A 62 -8.05 14.89 6.09
N ASP A 63 -7.24 15.83 5.61
CA ASP A 63 -7.14 16.34 4.25
C ASP A 63 -8.38 17.12 3.75
N TYR A 64 -9.35 17.40 4.65
CA TYR A 64 -10.50 18.27 4.40
C TYR A 64 -10.47 19.54 5.27
N THR A 65 -10.38 19.38 6.59
CA THR A 65 -10.37 20.48 7.56
C THR A 65 -9.06 20.65 8.29
N ILE A 66 -8.19 19.64 8.21
CA ILE A 66 -6.81 19.67 8.71
C ILE A 66 -5.93 18.78 7.86
N ILE A 67 -4.69 19.20 7.63
CA ILE A 67 -3.68 18.45 6.89
C ILE A 67 -2.60 18.03 7.86
N LEU A 68 -2.36 16.72 7.98
CA LEU A 68 -1.28 16.15 8.76
C LEU A 68 -0.19 15.66 7.79
N GLN A 69 0.90 16.41 7.68
CA GLN A 69 1.95 16.13 6.69
C GLN A 69 2.58 14.75 6.87
N ASP A 70 2.83 14.36 8.13
CA ASP A 70 3.41 13.03 8.44
C ASP A 70 2.48 11.88 8.03
N ARG A 71 1.15 12.10 8.03
CA ARG A 71 0.18 11.12 7.56
C ARG A 71 0.31 10.87 6.05
N ILE A 72 0.41 11.93 5.26
CA ILE A 72 0.57 11.83 3.79
C ILE A 72 1.87 11.11 3.47
N ASP A 73 2.95 11.44 4.16
CA ASP A 73 4.25 10.80 3.99
C ASP A 73 4.22 9.31 4.38
N GLU A 74 3.55 8.96 5.48
CA GLU A 74 3.42 7.57 5.93
C GLU A 74 2.61 6.72 4.94
N VAL A 75 1.51 7.27 4.39
CA VAL A 75 0.73 6.63 3.33
C VAL A 75 1.57 6.44 2.06
N ALA A 76 2.29 7.47 1.62
CA ALA A 76 3.14 7.39 0.42
C ALA A 76 4.30 6.38 0.61
N ARG A 77 4.88 6.33 1.81
CA ARG A 77 5.91 5.36 2.19
C ARG A 77 5.38 3.94 2.07
N GLU A 78 4.21 3.67 2.65
CA GLU A 78 3.58 2.35 2.64
C GLU A 78 3.25 1.87 1.22
N ILE A 79 2.67 2.74 0.39
CA ILE A 79 2.41 2.45 -1.03
C ILE A 79 3.71 2.09 -1.74
N THR A 80 4.77 2.87 -1.51
CA THR A 80 6.07 2.65 -2.15
C THR A 80 6.70 1.33 -1.70
N GLU A 81 6.64 0.99 -0.42
CA GLU A 81 7.16 -0.28 0.11
C GLU A 81 6.39 -1.46 -0.48
N TYR A 82 5.07 -1.36 -0.58
CA TYR A 82 4.25 -2.36 -1.24
C TYR A 82 4.66 -2.56 -2.71
N LEU A 83 4.82 -1.47 -3.48
CA LEU A 83 5.24 -1.53 -4.88
C LEU A 83 6.65 -2.14 -5.02
N LYS A 84 7.58 -1.80 -4.13
CA LYS A 84 8.93 -2.38 -4.10
C LYS A 84 8.93 -3.87 -3.78
N SER A 85 7.97 -4.32 -2.98
CA SER A 85 7.86 -5.73 -2.58
C SER A 85 7.13 -6.59 -3.61
N THR A 86 6.36 -5.97 -4.50
CA THR A 86 5.56 -6.68 -5.53
C THR A 86 6.06 -6.37 -6.94
N ASP A 87 5.56 -5.32 -7.53
CA ASP A 87 5.94 -4.88 -8.89
C ASP A 87 5.87 -3.36 -8.96
N ARG A 88 7.02 -2.72 -9.14
CA ARG A 88 7.12 -1.25 -9.21
C ARG A 88 6.47 -0.65 -10.46
N MET A 89 6.16 -1.47 -11.47
CA MET A 89 5.54 -1.04 -12.72
C MET A 89 4.04 -1.35 -12.76
N GLN A 90 3.45 -1.91 -11.69
CA GLN A 90 2.02 -2.18 -11.66
C GLN A 90 1.19 -0.89 -11.62
N LYS A 91 0.22 -0.78 -12.53
CA LYS A 91 -0.70 0.37 -12.59
C LYS A 91 -1.44 0.52 -11.27
N THR A 92 -1.31 1.70 -10.68
CA THR A 92 -1.84 2.03 -9.34
C THR A 92 -2.69 3.28 -9.40
N ILE A 93 -3.88 3.26 -8.78
CA ILE A 93 -4.72 4.44 -8.60
C ILE A 93 -4.78 4.78 -7.12
N VAL A 94 -4.44 6.02 -6.77
CA VAL A 94 -4.55 6.54 -5.39
C VAL A 94 -5.68 7.54 -5.33
N PHE A 95 -6.78 7.16 -4.70
CA PHE A 95 -7.93 8.02 -4.48
C PHE A 95 -7.73 8.91 -3.26
N CYS A 96 -7.69 10.21 -3.50
CA CYS A 96 -7.43 11.26 -2.52
C CYS A 96 -8.69 12.07 -2.21
N ALA A 97 -8.72 12.74 -1.05
CA ALA A 97 -9.86 13.51 -0.56
C ALA A 97 -10.21 14.72 -1.45
N SER A 98 -9.18 15.38 -1.99
CA SER A 98 -9.30 16.59 -2.81
C SER A 98 -8.21 16.61 -3.90
N GLU A 99 -8.28 17.56 -4.83
CA GLU A 99 -7.22 17.77 -5.83
C GLU A 99 -5.90 18.22 -5.17
N ASP A 100 -5.98 19.04 -4.11
CA ASP A 100 -4.81 19.46 -3.34
C ASP A 100 -4.18 18.29 -2.59
N HIS A 101 -4.99 17.40 -2.02
CA HIS A 101 -4.50 16.18 -1.42
C HIS A 101 -3.83 15.28 -2.47
N ALA A 102 -4.43 15.14 -3.66
CA ALA A 102 -3.83 14.37 -4.76
C ALA A 102 -2.47 14.92 -5.19
N GLU A 103 -2.28 16.26 -5.16
CA GLU A 103 -0.99 16.88 -5.45
C GLU A 103 0.04 16.63 -4.34
N ARG A 104 -0.34 16.79 -3.07
CA ARG A 104 0.56 16.49 -1.94
C ARG A 104 0.98 15.02 -1.93
N MET A 105 0.04 14.11 -2.18
CA MET A 105 0.30 12.68 -2.29
C MET A 105 1.25 12.37 -3.46
N ARG A 106 1.05 13.00 -4.63
CA ARG A 106 1.95 12.86 -5.79
C ARG A 106 3.37 13.28 -5.43
N ILE A 107 3.53 14.42 -4.76
CA ILE A 107 4.84 14.93 -4.34
C ILE A 107 5.51 13.95 -3.37
N ALA A 108 4.78 13.45 -2.38
CA ALA A 108 5.31 12.48 -1.43
C ALA A 108 5.72 11.17 -2.13
N LEU A 109 4.90 10.65 -3.05
CA LEU A 109 5.22 9.46 -3.83
C LEU A 109 6.45 9.66 -4.74
N ILE A 110 6.61 10.81 -5.37
CA ILE A 110 7.79 11.17 -6.16
C ILE A 110 9.05 11.15 -5.29
N ASN A 111 8.98 11.70 -4.08
CA ASN A 111 10.12 11.72 -3.16
C ASN A 111 10.58 10.30 -2.78
N TYR A 112 9.64 9.39 -2.47
CA TYR A 112 9.95 8.00 -2.14
C TYR A 112 10.35 7.13 -3.34
N ASN A 113 10.01 7.55 -4.56
CA ASN A 113 10.31 6.85 -5.81
C ASN A 113 11.22 7.69 -6.74
N SER A 114 12.11 8.49 -6.18
CA SER A 114 12.97 9.41 -6.94
C SER A 114 13.87 8.70 -7.96
N ASP A 115 14.22 7.45 -7.74
CA ASP A 115 14.92 6.59 -8.69
C ASP A 115 14.08 6.35 -9.97
N MET A 116 12.81 5.93 -9.82
CA MET A 116 11.90 5.68 -10.94
C MET A 116 11.53 6.98 -11.68
N VAL A 117 11.38 8.08 -10.93
CA VAL A 117 11.07 9.39 -11.52
C VAL A 117 12.25 9.95 -12.32
N LYS A 118 13.49 9.63 -11.93
CA LYS A 118 14.69 9.97 -12.74
C LYS A 118 14.72 9.22 -14.08
N GLU A 119 14.23 7.97 -14.10
CA GLU A 119 14.11 7.19 -15.34
C GLU A 119 12.98 7.72 -16.23
N ASN A 120 11.81 8.02 -15.64
CA ASN A 120 10.69 8.62 -16.35
C ASN A 120 9.88 9.56 -15.43
N PRO A 121 9.83 10.87 -15.74
CA PRO A 121 9.07 11.86 -14.96
C PRO A 121 7.58 11.56 -14.84
N ASP A 122 7.01 10.79 -15.76
CA ASP A 122 5.60 10.37 -15.75
C ASP A 122 5.35 9.11 -14.89
N TYR A 123 6.33 8.66 -14.09
CA TYR A 123 6.12 7.53 -13.19
C TYR A 123 4.92 7.75 -12.26
N CYS A 124 4.78 8.95 -11.71
CA CYS A 124 3.67 9.34 -10.85
C CYS A 124 3.04 10.66 -11.32
N VAL A 125 1.79 10.62 -11.74
CA VAL A 125 1.06 11.78 -12.31
C VAL A 125 -0.23 12.01 -11.52
N ARG A 126 -0.55 13.30 -11.28
CA ARG A 126 -1.89 13.68 -10.81
C ARG A 126 -2.84 13.74 -11.99
N ILE A 127 -3.96 13.01 -11.91
CA ILE A 127 -4.99 12.99 -12.94
C ILE A 127 -6.30 13.48 -12.31
N THR A 128 -6.56 14.77 -12.41
CA THR A 128 -7.74 15.44 -11.83
C THR A 128 -8.48 16.31 -12.83
N GLY A 129 -9.67 16.77 -12.46
CA GLY A 129 -10.54 17.55 -13.35
C GLY A 129 -9.95 18.91 -13.78
N SER A 130 -9.18 19.57 -12.92
CA SER A 130 -8.57 20.88 -13.21
C SER A 130 -7.19 20.78 -13.88
N ASP A 131 -6.51 19.62 -13.78
CA ASP A 131 -5.14 19.44 -14.26
C ASP A 131 -5.09 19.13 -15.76
N VAL A 132 -4.66 20.11 -16.58
CA VAL A 132 -4.54 19.97 -18.03
C VAL A 132 -3.48 18.93 -18.39
N TYR A 133 -2.32 18.92 -17.70
CA TYR A 133 -1.27 17.95 -17.95
C TYR A 133 -1.72 16.55 -17.59
N GLY A 134 -2.28 16.36 -16.39
CA GLY A 134 -2.79 15.08 -15.95
C GLY A 134 -3.87 14.51 -16.86
N LYS A 135 -4.80 15.36 -17.33
CA LYS A 135 -5.80 14.94 -18.35
C LYS A 135 -5.17 14.43 -19.62
N SER A 136 -4.11 15.06 -20.11
CA SER A 136 -3.39 14.61 -21.31
C SER A 136 -2.71 13.25 -21.12
N LYS A 137 -2.48 12.83 -19.87
CA LYS A 137 -1.88 11.53 -19.53
C LYS A 137 -2.91 10.43 -19.25
N LEU A 138 -4.20 10.76 -19.23
CA LEU A 138 -5.27 9.80 -18.95
C LEU A 138 -5.27 8.65 -19.95
N ASP A 139 -5.22 8.94 -21.24
CA ASP A 139 -5.24 7.93 -22.31
C ASP A 139 -4.04 6.99 -22.22
N TYR A 140 -2.87 7.51 -21.86
CA TYR A 140 -1.67 6.71 -21.63
C TYR A 140 -1.83 5.82 -20.37
N PHE A 141 -2.42 6.35 -19.30
CA PHE A 141 -2.65 5.57 -18.07
C PHE A 141 -3.60 4.39 -18.30
N ILE A 142 -4.69 4.58 -19.03
CA ILE A 142 -5.67 3.52 -19.33
C ILE A 142 -5.21 2.55 -20.42
N SER A 143 -4.23 2.94 -21.24
CA SER A 143 -3.67 2.09 -22.30
C SER A 143 -3.02 0.85 -21.72
N VAL A 144 -3.21 -0.28 -22.42
CA VAL A 144 -2.59 -1.57 -22.08
C VAL A 144 -1.13 -1.63 -22.52
N SER A 145 -0.79 -0.93 -23.61
CA SER A 145 0.56 -0.98 -24.21
C SER A 145 1.52 0.04 -23.58
N GLU A 146 0.99 1.09 -22.94
CA GLU A 146 1.81 2.17 -22.40
C GLU A 146 2.21 1.88 -20.95
N PRO A 147 3.52 1.76 -20.66
CA PRO A 147 3.99 1.48 -19.31
C PRO A 147 3.78 2.68 -18.34
N TYR A 148 3.85 3.91 -18.84
CA TYR A 148 3.69 5.14 -18.04
C TYR A 148 2.42 5.91 -18.41
N PRO A 149 1.79 6.63 -17.43
CA PRO A 149 2.09 6.67 -16.01
C PRO A 149 1.86 5.33 -15.30
N VAL A 150 2.63 5.08 -14.23
CA VAL A 150 2.44 3.89 -13.36
C VAL A 150 1.50 4.21 -12.22
N ILE A 151 1.70 5.34 -11.53
CA ILE A 151 0.88 5.76 -10.40
C ILE A 151 0.06 6.99 -10.83
N ALA A 152 -1.25 6.92 -10.65
CA ALA A 152 -2.16 8.04 -10.82
C ALA A 152 -2.77 8.45 -9.48
N THR A 153 -2.51 9.69 -9.03
CA THR A 153 -3.22 10.28 -7.90
C THR A 153 -4.44 11.05 -8.39
N THR A 154 -5.60 10.85 -7.80
CA THR A 154 -6.87 11.45 -8.25
C THR A 154 -7.81 11.73 -7.09
N SER A 155 -8.72 12.69 -7.27
CA SER A 155 -9.83 12.92 -6.33
C SER A 155 -11.12 12.24 -6.81
N GLU A 156 -11.51 12.43 -8.06
CA GLU A 156 -12.78 11.95 -8.61
C GLU A 156 -12.70 11.44 -10.05
N LEU A 157 -11.86 12.03 -10.90
CA LEU A 157 -11.89 11.81 -12.36
C LEU A 157 -11.79 10.33 -12.74
N LEU A 158 -10.94 9.56 -12.06
CA LEU A 158 -10.78 8.12 -12.32
C LEU A 158 -11.86 7.25 -11.68
N SER A 159 -12.77 7.80 -10.85
CA SER A 159 -13.91 7.04 -10.32
C SER A 159 -15.00 6.82 -11.37
N THR A 160 -15.11 7.69 -12.38
CA THR A 160 -16.13 7.63 -13.43
C THR A 160 -15.50 7.50 -14.82
N GLY A 161 -16.07 6.67 -15.68
CA GLY A 161 -15.82 6.65 -17.13
C GLY A 161 -14.49 6.05 -17.62
N ALA A 162 -13.42 6.01 -16.85
CA ALA A 162 -12.11 5.49 -17.29
C ALA A 162 -12.04 3.96 -17.18
N ASP A 163 -11.77 3.24 -18.28
CA ASP A 163 -11.60 1.77 -18.27
C ASP A 163 -10.15 1.37 -18.03
N CYS A 164 -9.73 1.39 -16.77
CA CYS A 164 -8.35 1.13 -16.35
C CYS A 164 -8.03 -0.38 -16.29
N LYS A 165 -7.92 -1.04 -17.44
CA LYS A 165 -7.80 -2.50 -17.55
C LYS A 165 -6.63 -3.11 -16.81
N MET A 166 -5.51 -2.38 -16.71
CA MET A 166 -4.26 -2.87 -16.10
C MET A 166 -4.07 -2.50 -14.63
N THR A 167 -5.04 -1.83 -14.00
CA THR A 167 -4.93 -1.45 -12.58
C THR A 167 -4.87 -2.69 -11.69
N LYS A 168 -3.76 -2.85 -10.96
CA LYS A 168 -3.51 -3.96 -10.02
C LYS A 168 -3.57 -3.51 -8.56
N LEU A 169 -3.40 -2.20 -8.28
CA LEU A 169 -3.51 -1.64 -6.95
C LEU A 169 -4.45 -0.43 -6.95
N ILE A 170 -5.42 -0.46 -6.04
CA ILE A 170 -6.31 0.66 -5.72
C ILE A 170 -6.02 1.08 -4.29
N VAL A 171 -5.69 2.33 -4.08
CA VAL A 171 -5.45 2.90 -2.75
C VAL A 171 -6.60 3.84 -2.39
N LEU A 172 -7.21 3.60 -1.24
CA LEU A 172 -8.31 4.39 -0.70
C LEU A 172 -7.79 5.31 0.41
N ASP A 173 -7.47 6.55 0.05
CA ASP A 173 -7.11 7.60 1.00
C ASP A 173 -8.10 8.77 0.97
N LYS A 174 -9.37 8.43 0.82
CA LYS A 174 -10.53 9.34 0.92
C LYS A 174 -11.68 8.64 1.63
N THR A 175 -12.55 9.40 2.24
CA THR A 175 -13.82 8.87 2.74
C THR A 175 -14.77 8.64 1.56
N VAL A 176 -15.52 7.55 1.61
CA VAL A 176 -16.56 7.22 0.64
C VAL A 176 -17.84 6.90 1.43
N GLU A 177 -18.89 7.63 1.17
CA GLU A 177 -20.19 7.47 1.87
C GLU A 177 -21.26 6.81 0.99
N SER A 178 -21.08 6.86 -0.34
CA SER A 178 -22.01 6.29 -1.29
C SER A 178 -21.55 4.91 -1.76
N MET A 179 -22.44 3.92 -1.69
CA MET A 179 -22.22 2.58 -2.24
C MET A 179 -21.96 2.63 -3.75
N THR A 180 -22.66 3.50 -4.49
CA THR A 180 -22.45 3.71 -5.93
C THR A 180 -21.02 4.16 -6.22
N THR A 181 -20.53 5.18 -5.49
CA THR A 181 -19.13 5.65 -5.64
C THR A 181 -18.14 4.55 -5.27
N PHE A 182 -18.42 3.78 -4.21
CA PHE A 182 -17.57 2.67 -3.79
C PHE A 182 -17.48 1.60 -4.90
N LYS A 183 -18.63 1.18 -5.44
CA LYS A 183 -18.67 0.21 -6.57
C LYS A 183 -17.92 0.73 -7.80
N GLN A 184 -18.03 2.01 -8.12
CA GLN A 184 -17.32 2.64 -9.23
C GLN A 184 -15.79 2.60 -9.02
N ILE A 185 -15.32 2.90 -7.82
CA ILE A 185 -13.90 2.86 -7.47
C ILE A 185 -13.36 1.42 -7.57
N ILE A 186 -14.02 0.46 -6.93
CA ILE A 186 -13.61 -0.96 -6.96
C ILE A 186 -13.65 -1.51 -8.38
N GLY A 187 -14.66 -1.11 -9.17
CA GLY A 187 -14.78 -1.48 -10.58
C GLY A 187 -13.57 -1.15 -11.46
N ARG A 188 -12.69 -0.22 -11.03
CA ARG A 188 -11.44 0.10 -11.76
C ARG A 188 -10.43 -1.05 -11.72
N GLY A 189 -10.48 -1.89 -10.70
CA GLY A 189 -9.59 -3.06 -10.57
C GLY A 189 -10.12 -4.35 -11.19
N THR A 190 -11.42 -4.45 -11.44
CA THR A 190 -12.10 -5.72 -11.68
C THR A 190 -11.82 -6.38 -13.03
N ARG A 191 -11.19 -5.71 -13.99
CA ARG A 191 -10.89 -6.31 -15.30
C ARG A 191 -9.82 -7.39 -15.19
N ILE A 192 -10.13 -8.60 -15.68
CA ILE A 192 -9.17 -9.70 -15.83
C ILE A 192 -8.38 -9.52 -17.12
N ARG A 193 -7.08 -9.73 -17.05
CA ARG A 193 -6.17 -9.73 -18.20
C ARG A 193 -5.05 -10.75 -17.98
N GLU A 194 -5.39 -12.02 -18.01
CA GLU A 194 -4.45 -13.13 -17.77
C GLU A 194 -3.24 -13.09 -18.70
N LYS A 195 -3.46 -12.73 -19.99
CA LYS A 195 -2.38 -12.61 -20.97
C LYS A 195 -1.33 -11.57 -20.60
N ASP A 196 -1.72 -10.56 -19.82
CA ASP A 196 -0.88 -9.47 -19.35
C ASP A 196 -0.52 -9.64 -17.84
N GLY A 197 -0.70 -10.86 -17.31
CA GLY A 197 -0.36 -11.19 -15.93
C GLY A 197 -1.23 -10.52 -14.87
N LYS A 198 -2.47 -10.11 -15.24
CA LYS A 198 -3.43 -9.57 -14.27
C LYS A 198 -4.55 -10.58 -14.02
N THR A 199 -4.42 -11.33 -12.94
CA THR A 199 -5.39 -12.33 -12.46
C THR A 199 -6.22 -11.85 -11.28
N HIS A 200 -5.74 -10.85 -10.55
CA HIS A 200 -6.37 -10.25 -9.38
C HIS A 200 -5.94 -8.80 -9.23
N PHE A 201 -6.53 -8.10 -8.27
CA PHE A 201 -6.08 -6.78 -7.85
C PHE A 201 -6.10 -6.67 -6.32
N VAL A 202 -5.49 -5.61 -5.81
CA VAL A 202 -5.42 -5.34 -4.37
C VAL A 202 -6.04 -3.98 -4.09
N VAL A 203 -6.78 -3.89 -3.00
CA VAL A 203 -7.31 -2.66 -2.42
C VAL A 203 -6.56 -2.38 -1.13
N MET A 204 -5.89 -1.25 -1.04
CA MET A 204 -5.22 -0.78 0.17
C MET A 204 -6.03 0.36 0.78
N ASP A 205 -6.52 0.18 1.99
CA ASP A 205 -7.49 1.07 2.62
C ASP A 205 -6.93 1.72 3.89
N PHE A 206 -6.79 3.05 3.85
CA PHE A 206 -6.32 3.88 4.97
C PHE A 206 -7.45 4.62 5.70
N ARG A 207 -8.70 4.45 5.26
CA ARG A 207 -9.87 5.19 5.77
C ARG A 207 -11.00 4.29 6.27
N ASN A 208 -10.77 2.96 6.29
CA ASN A 208 -11.78 1.96 6.64
C ASN A 208 -13.05 2.06 5.76
N VAL A 209 -12.83 2.37 4.47
CA VAL A 209 -13.90 2.44 3.46
C VAL A 209 -14.41 1.05 3.10
N THR A 210 -13.52 0.07 3.13
CA THR A 210 -13.82 -1.31 2.73
C THR A 210 -14.78 -2.04 3.68
N ARG A 211 -15.16 -1.43 4.83
CA ARG A 211 -16.31 -1.88 5.63
C ARG A 211 -17.60 -1.96 4.80
N LEU A 212 -17.70 -1.18 3.71
CA LEU A 212 -18.83 -1.19 2.78
C LEU A 212 -18.98 -2.50 2.03
N PHE A 213 -17.97 -3.36 1.97
CA PHE A 213 -18.12 -4.74 1.47
C PHE A 213 -19.07 -5.59 2.34
N SER A 214 -19.22 -5.25 3.62
CA SER A 214 -20.11 -5.94 4.55
C SER A 214 -21.53 -5.36 4.54
N ASP A 215 -21.78 -4.30 3.77
CA ASP A 215 -23.10 -3.69 3.63
C ASP A 215 -24.00 -4.61 2.78
N PRO A 216 -25.24 -4.89 3.22
CA PRO A 216 -26.20 -5.69 2.43
C PRO A 216 -26.41 -5.16 1.01
N ASP A 217 -26.31 -3.86 0.80
CA ASP A 217 -26.47 -3.21 -0.51
C ASP A 217 -25.26 -3.39 -1.43
N TRP A 218 -24.17 -3.99 -0.94
CA TRP A 218 -23.01 -4.33 -1.77
C TRP A 218 -23.39 -5.24 -2.95
N ASP A 219 -24.22 -6.24 -2.71
CA ASP A 219 -24.75 -7.18 -3.71
C ASP A 219 -26.16 -6.78 -4.23
N GLY A 220 -26.71 -5.68 -3.74
CA GLY A 220 -28.04 -5.17 -4.11
C GLY A 220 -28.09 -4.58 -5.52
N PRO A 221 -29.28 -4.18 -5.98
CA PRO A 221 -29.46 -3.54 -7.27
C PRO A 221 -28.57 -2.30 -7.35
N VAL A 222 -27.98 -2.09 -8.54
CA VAL A 222 -27.23 -0.86 -8.81
C VAL A 222 -28.22 0.29 -8.63
N GLU A 223 -28.07 1.08 -7.57
CA GLU A 223 -28.81 2.32 -7.44
C GLU A 223 -28.52 3.15 -8.68
N GLN A 224 -29.58 3.44 -9.45
CA GLN A 224 -29.45 4.35 -10.57
C GLN A 224 -29.16 5.71 -9.99
N ASP A 225 -28.06 6.31 -10.44
CA ASP A 225 -27.71 7.68 -10.10
C ASP A 225 -28.78 8.61 -10.66
N GLU A 226 -29.78 8.95 -9.84
CA GLU A 226 -30.84 9.92 -10.18
C GLU A 226 -30.28 11.32 -10.47
N GLY A 227 -28.98 11.53 -10.26
CA GLY A 227 -28.26 12.80 -10.47
C GLY A 227 -27.65 12.97 -11.86
N PHE A 228 -27.62 11.94 -12.73
CA PHE A 228 -27.04 12.09 -14.07
C PHE A 228 -28.04 12.70 -15.05
N GLN A 229 -28.24 14.03 -14.94
CA GLN A 229 -28.89 14.82 -15.99
C GLN A 229 -27.83 15.36 -16.95
N HIS A 230 -27.90 14.91 -18.18
CA HIS A 230 -27.25 15.58 -19.30
C HIS A 230 -27.79 17.02 -19.41
N GLY A 231 -27.01 17.99 -18.92
CA GLY A 231 -27.27 19.41 -19.15
C GLY A 231 -28.48 19.98 -18.42
N GLY A 232 -28.43 20.09 -17.11
CA GLY A 232 -29.51 20.74 -16.34
C GLY A 232 -28.98 21.41 -15.06
N SER A 233 -29.36 22.64 -14.89
CA SER A 233 -29.03 23.58 -13.84
C SER A 233 -29.09 23.02 -12.41
N LYS A 234 -28.17 23.50 -11.56
CA LYS A 234 -28.10 23.25 -10.11
C LYS A 234 -29.46 23.29 -9.42
N PRO A 235 -29.83 22.32 -8.56
CA PRO A 235 -30.97 22.45 -7.68
C PRO A 235 -30.69 23.52 -6.62
N LYS A 236 -31.59 24.47 -6.49
CA LYS A 236 -31.63 25.43 -5.36
C LYS A 236 -31.93 24.66 -4.07
N GLY A 237 -31.01 24.71 -3.11
CA GLY A 237 -31.20 24.16 -1.80
C GLY A 237 -32.37 24.83 -1.06
N GLY A 238 -33.28 24.03 -0.55
CA GLY A 238 -34.33 24.43 0.39
C GLY A 238 -33.72 24.64 1.79
N GLY A 239 -33.90 25.84 2.33
CA GLY A 239 -33.40 26.21 3.63
C GLY A 239 -34.11 25.54 4.78
N HIS A 240 -33.38 25.23 5.83
CA HIS A 240 -33.89 25.17 7.19
C HIS A 240 -33.08 26.17 8.03
N SER A 241 -33.81 27.17 8.49
CA SER A 241 -33.34 28.21 9.40
C SER A 241 -33.30 27.69 10.85
N GLY A 242 -32.26 28.10 11.57
CA GLY A 242 -32.28 28.06 13.03
C GLY A 242 -30.92 28.20 13.71
N GLY A 243 -30.58 29.42 14.07
CA GLY A 243 -29.80 29.66 15.28
C GLY A 243 -28.38 30.22 15.17
N GLY A 244 -28.24 31.52 15.39
CA GLY A 244 -27.12 32.13 16.11
C GLY A 244 -25.83 32.39 15.30
N GLY A 245 -25.77 33.59 14.71
CA GLY A 245 -24.59 34.00 13.95
C GLY A 245 -23.38 34.32 14.81
N MET A 246 -22.23 33.86 14.34
CA MET A 246 -20.98 34.60 14.31
C MET A 246 -20.53 34.63 12.85
N GLN A 247 -20.41 35.84 12.29
CA GLN A 247 -19.82 36.03 10.97
C GLN A 247 -18.38 35.54 11.01
N PRO A 248 -17.97 34.65 10.07
CA PRO A 248 -16.56 34.33 9.92
C PRO A 248 -15.82 35.55 9.33
N PRO A 249 -14.56 35.78 9.70
CA PRO A 249 -13.75 36.82 9.09
C PRO A 249 -13.62 36.56 7.59
N ASN A 250 -13.81 37.63 6.80
CA ASN A 250 -13.69 37.62 5.34
C ASN A 250 -12.22 37.35 4.93
N GLY A 251 -11.94 36.13 4.49
CA GLY A 251 -10.71 35.70 3.83
C GLY A 251 -10.85 34.20 3.51
N PRO A 252 -10.19 33.68 2.47
CA PRO A 252 -10.10 32.25 2.29
C PRO A 252 -9.45 31.65 3.53
N VAL A 253 -10.21 30.87 4.31
CA VAL A 253 -9.68 30.16 5.47
C VAL A 253 -8.77 29.06 4.92
N GLU A 254 -7.46 29.28 4.98
CA GLU A 254 -6.50 28.25 4.60
C GLU A 254 -6.64 27.07 5.56
N THR A 255 -6.75 25.85 5.02
CA THR A 255 -6.81 24.62 5.82
C THR A 255 -5.53 24.50 6.66
N PRO A 256 -5.61 24.37 8.00
CA PRO A 256 -4.44 24.23 8.84
C PRO A 256 -3.56 23.05 8.43
N ILE A 257 -2.25 23.29 8.33
CA ILE A 257 -1.26 22.25 8.02
C ILE A 257 -0.39 22.02 9.24
N VAL A 258 -0.33 20.78 9.70
CA VAL A 258 0.53 20.34 10.81
C VAL A 258 1.74 19.62 10.23
N ASP A 259 2.91 20.07 10.63
CA ASP A 259 4.18 19.44 10.25
C ASP A 259 4.44 18.11 10.99
N LYS A 260 5.55 17.47 10.64
CA LYS A 260 5.94 16.18 11.22
C LYS A 260 6.28 16.25 12.71
N ASP A 261 6.68 17.42 13.21
CA ASP A 261 7.00 17.58 14.63
C ASP A 261 5.74 17.82 15.47
N GLY A 262 4.69 18.37 14.85
CA GLY A 262 3.40 18.61 15.51
C GLY A 262 2.49 17.37 15.58
N CYS A 263 2.66 16.39 14.69
CA CYS A 263 1.90 15.13 14.71
C CYS A 263 2.73 14.02 14.07
N ARG A 264 3.04 12.96 14.83
CA ARG A 264 3.70 11.77 14.33
C ARG A 264 2.70 10.65 14.04
N VAL A 265 2.71 10.18 12.81
CA VAL A 265 1.83 9.12 12.35
C VAL A 265 2.60 7.83 12.17
N LYS A 266 2.02 6.73 12.64
CA LYS A 266 2.58 5.39 12.51
C LYS A 266 1.48 4.39 12.20
N ILE A 267 1.76 3.44 11.34
CA ILE A 267 0.91 2.29 11.12
C ILE A 267 1.01 1.39 12.36
N ILE A 268 -0.16 1.06 12.95
CA ILE A 268 -0.25 0.22 14.15
C ILE A 268 -0.81 -1.17 13.85
N ASN A 269 -1.58 -1.32 12.80
CA ASN A 269 -2.14 -2.61 12.40
C ASN A 269 -2.38 -2.70 10.89
N LYS A 270 -2.23 -3.91 10.36
CA LYS A 270 -2.58 -4.26 8.97
C LYS A 270 -3.39 -5.55 9.01
N THR A 271 -4.62 -5.48 8.50
CA THR A 271 -5.51 -6.63 8.40
C THR A 271 -5.73 -6.98 6.93
N VAL A 272 -5.61 -8.26 6.59
CA VAL A 272 -5.86 -8.74 5.22
C VAL A 272 -7.20 -9.45 5.18
N SER A 273 -8.07 -8.98 4.30
CA SER A 273 -9.34 -9.63 3.97
C SER A 273 -9.21 -10.29 2.59
N VAL A 274 -9.53 -11.57 2.53
CA VAL A 274 -9.48 -12.34 1.28
C VAL A 274 -10.90 -12.65 0.84
N TYR A 275 -11.21 -12.27 -0.39
CA TYR A 275 -12.50 -12.51 -1.00
C TYR A 275 -12.37 -13.61 -2.07
N ASP A 276 -13.31 -14.58 -2.07
CA ASP A 276 -13.37 -15.61 -3.11
C ASP A 276 -13.76 -15.04 -4.47
N ALA A 277 -13.78 -15.89 -5.48
CA ALA A 277 -14.24 -15.52 -6.81
C ALA A 277 -15.69 -15.01 -6.81
N ASN A 278 -16.46 -15.32 -5.76
CA ASN A 278 -17.85 -14.92 -5.60
C ASN A 278 -17.98 -13.58 -4.86
N GLY A 279 -16.86 -12.89 -4.53
CA GLY A 279 -16.88 -11.67 -3.74
C GLY A 279 -17.33 -11.89 -2.28
N ARG A 280 -17.38 -13.15 -1.80
CA ARG A 280 -17.70 -13.46 -0.40
C ARG A 280 -16.43 -13.36 0.43
N LEU A 281 -16.51 -12.69 1.55
CA LEU A 281 -15.42 -12.66 2.53
C LEU A 281 -15.14 -14.09 3.01
N LEU A 282 -13.97 -14.62 2.64
CA LEU A 282 -13.51 -15.94 3.07
C LEU A 282 -12.96 -15.89 4.48
N ARG A 283 -12.11 -14.88 4.73
CA ARG A 283 -11.49 -14.68 6.03
C ARG A 283 -11.00 -13.24 6.16
N GLN A 284 -10.96 -12.78 7.40
CA GLN A 284 -10.30 -11.56 7.81
C GLN A 284 -9.35 -11.93 8.94
N GLU A 285 -8.08 -11.58 8.80
CA GLU A 285 -7.05 -11.92 9.77
C GLU A 285 -5.99 -10.83 9.84
N ASP A 286 -5.28 -10.79 10.96
CA ASP A 286 -4.09 -9.96 11.09
C ASP A 286 -3.04 -10.36 10.03
N ILE A 287 -2.25 -9.41 9.55
CA ILE A 287 -1.23 -9.67 8.52
C ILE A 287 -0.21 -10.72 8.99
N ILE A 288 0.05 -10.82 10.28
CA ILE A 288 0.92 -11.85 10.85
C ILE A 288 0.28 -13.23 10.74
N ASP A 289 -1.01 -13.36 11.05
CA ASP A 289 -1.75 -14.61 10.92
C ASP A 289 -1.92 -15.03 9.47
N TYR A 290 -2.19 -14.06 8.57
CA TYR A 290 -2.18 -14.27 7.13
C TYR A 290 -0.82 -14.80 6.65
N THR A 291 0.27 -14.16 7.07
CA THR A 291 1.64 -14.57 6.73
C THR A 291 1.92 -15.98 7.25
N ARG A 292 1.57 -16.27 8.50
CA ARG A 292 1.72 -17.61 9.11
C ARG A 292 1.00 -18.68 8.31
N THR A 293 -0.23 -18.43 7.91
CA THR A 293 -1.07 -19.36 7.16
C THR A 293 -0.49 -19.65 5.78
N ASN A 294 -0.05 -18.61 5.05
CA ASN A 294 0.56 -18.78 3.73
C ASN A 294 1.90 -19.53 3.81
N ILE A 295 2.76 -19.20 4.79
CA ILE A 295 4.03 -19.90 4.97
C ILE A 295 3.79 -21.39 5.28
N LYS A 296 2.83 -21.71 6.15
CA LYS A 296 2.48 -23.13 6.46
C LYS A 296 1.81 -23.84 5.31
N GLY A 297 1.10 -23.12 4.43
CA GLY A 297 0.54 -23.69 3.21
C GLY A 297 1.62 -24.09 2.23
N GLU A 298 2.66 -23.28 2.06
CA GLU A 298 3.80 -23.55 1.18
C GLU A 298 4.79 -24.55 1.76
N TYR A 299 5.02 -24.47 3.08
CA TYR A 299 5.97 -25.30 3.84
C TYR A 299 5.26 -25.95 5.03
N ALA A 300 4.82 -27.19 4.85
CA ALA A 300 3.98 -27.90 5.82
C ALA A 300 4.60 -28.03 7.23
N SER A 301 5.93 -28.03 7.32
CA SER A 301 6.66 -28.15 8.58
C SER A 301 7.94 -27.31 8.58
N LEU A 302 8.47 -27.04 9.78
CA LEU A 302 9.77 -26.40 9.96
C LEU A 302 10.91 -27.18 9.27
N SER A 303 10.87 -28.51 9.31
CA SER A 303 11.87 -29.34 8.64
C SER A 303 11.80 -29.22 7.11
N ASP A 304 10.60 -29.14 6.55
CA ASP A 304 10.39 -28.91 5.13
C ASP A 304 10.91 -27.52 4.70
N PHE A 305 10.57 -26.49 5.45
CA PHE A 305 11.10 -25.14 5.23
C PHE A 305 12.64 -25.10 5.30
N ILE A 306 13.25 -25.70 6.32
CA ILE A 306 14.70 -25.76 6.47
C ILE A 306 15.34 -26.50 5.28
N SER A 307 14.73 -27.58 4.81
CA SER A 307 15.25 -28.35 3.67
C SER A 307 15.23 -27.53 2.39
N LYS A 308 14.11 -26.87 2.08
CA LYS A 308 13.98 -25.98 0.90
C LYS A 308 14.89 -24.75 1.02
N TRP A 309 15.01 -24.15 2.20
CA TRP A 309 15.92 -23.05 2.45
C TRP A 309 17.38 -23.43 2.18
N LYS A 310 17.83 -24.61 2.65
CA LYS A 310 19.17 -25.11 2.41
C LYS A 310 19.42 -25.48 0.95
N ALA A 311 18.42 -26.03 0.26
CA ALA A 311 18.51 -26.46 -1.12
C ALA A 311 18.45 -25.31 -2.13
N SER A 312 17.96 -24.12 -1.71
CA SER A 312 17.90 -22.96 -2.59
C SER A 312 19.29 -22.38 -2.84
N ASP A 313 19.66 -22.25 -4.12
CA ASP A 313 20.92 -21.65 -4.54
C ASP A 313 20.99 -20.14 -4.18
N LYS A 314 19.84 -19.45 -4.21
CA LYS A 314 19.70 -18.04 -3.81
C LYS A 314 18.53 -17.88 -2.86
N LYS A 315 18.80 -17.34 -1.67
CA LYS A 315 17.77 -17.06 -0.66
C LYS A 315 16.77 -15.99 -1.14
N LYS A 316 17.21 -15.10 -2.01
CA LYS A 316 16.39 -14.13 -2.71
C LYS A 316 15.19 -14.77 -3.43
N THR A 317 15.33 -15.96 -4.00
CA THR A 317 14.21 -16.68 -4.64
C THR A 317 13.10 -17.02 -3.66
N ILE A 318 13.44 -17.35 -2.41
CA ILE A 318 12.45 -17.62 -1.36
C ILE A 318 11.76 -16.31 -0.92
N GLU A 319 12.51 -15.22 -0.79
CA GLU A 319 11.93 -13.89 -0.49
C GLU A 319 10.99 -13.43 -1.61
N GLU A 320 11.36 -13.66 -2.88
CA GLU A 320 10.52 -13.36 -4.04
C GLU A 320 9.23 -14.19 -4.04
N SER A 321 9.25 -15.45 -3.59
CA SER A 321 8.04 -16.26 -3.45
C SER A 321 7.08 -15.71 -2.40
N PHE A 322 7.59 -15.20 -1.28
CA PHE A 322 6.75 -14.53 -0.28
C PHE A 322 6.18 -13.22 -0.80
N THR A 323 6.97 -12.45 -1.54
CA THR A 323 6.50 -11.23 -2.20
C THR A 323 5.36 -11.55 -3.18
N ALA A 324 5.48 -12.62 -3.95
CA ALA A 324 4.41 -13.09 -4.86
C ALA A 324 3.12 -13.49 -4.10
N MET A 325 3.23 -13.93 -2.84
CA MET A 325 2.09 -14.17 -1.95
C MET A 325 1.53 -12.88 -1.31
N GLY A 326 2.12 -11.70 -1.61
CA GLY A 326 1.75 -10.42 -1.00
C GLY A 326 2.30 -10.24 0.42
N ILE A 327 3.40 -10.93 0.76
CA ILE A 327 4.07 -10.86 2.07
C ILE A 327 5.35 -10.04 1.93
N ASP A 328 5.37 -8.85 2.53
CA ASP A 328 6.57 -8.03 2.65
C ASP A 328 7.26 -8.31 4.01
N LEU A 329 8.31 -9.13 3.97
CA LEU A 329 9.07 -9.48 5.16
C LEU A 329 9.76 -8.28 5.82
N LYS A 330 10.20 -7.28 5.03
CA LYS A 330 10.86 -6.07 5.57
C LYS A 330 9.88 -5.21 6.33
N ALA A 331 8.71 -4.96 5.73
CA ALA A 331 7.65 -4.19 6.37
C ALA A 331 7.15 -4.89 7.64
N LEU A 332 6.92 -6.20 7.58
CA LEU A 332 6.49 -6.98 8.75
C LEU A 332 7.51 -6.96 9.88
N LYS A 333 8.80 -7.11 9.59
CA LYS A 333 9.86 -7.00 10.59
C LYS A 333 9.94 -5.61 11.21
N ALA A 334 9.74 -4.57 10.38
CA ALA A 334 9.73 -3.19 10.85
C ALA A 334 8.56 -2.93 11.81
N ASP A 335 7.38 -3.42 11.45
CA ASP A 335 6.14 -3.30 12.20
C ASP A 335 6.22 -4.00 13.57
N GLN A 336 6.87 -5.17 13.60
CA GLN A 336 7.11 -5.93 14.83
C GLN A 336 8.33 -5.45 15.64
N GLY A 337 9.00 -4.37 15.23
CA GLY A 337 10.21 -3.89 15.90
C GLY A 337 11.43 -4.80 15.73
N MET A 338 11.43 -5.69 14.74
CA MET A 338 12.42 -6.76 14.52
C MET A 338 13.31 -6.52 13.28
N LYS A 339 13.61 -5.27 12.94
CA LYS A 339 14.41 -4.91 11.74
C LYS A 339 15.76 -5.63 11.65
N ASP A 340 16.38 -5.92 12.79
CA ASP A 340 17.70 -6.55 12.87
C ASP A 340 17.62 -8.09 12.94
N VAL A 341 16.42 -8.67 12.95
CA VAL A 341 16.23 -10.11 12.91
C VAL A 341 16.51 -10.60 11.49
N ASP A 342 17.17 -11.77 11.40
CA ASP A 342 17.40 -12.47 10.13
C ASP A 342 16.07 -12.92 9.51
N ASP A 343 15.95 -12.87 8.18
CA ASP A 343 14.72 -13.24 7.47
C ASP A 343 14.32 -14.68 7.73
N PHE A 344 15.30 -15.59 7.78
CA PHE A 344 15.08 -16.99 8.15
C PHE A 344 14.49 -17.11 9.57
N ASP A 345 15.06 -16.40 10.54
CA ASP A 345 14.60 -16.44 11.92
C ASP A 345 13.22 -15.81 12.09
N PHE A 346 12.96 -14.73 11.35
CA PHE A 346 11.66 -14.09 11.34
C PHE A 346 10.56 -15.02 10.77
N ILE A 347 10.84 -15.69 9.65
CA ILE A 347 9.93 -16.70 9.08
C ILE A 347 9.69 -17.83 10.07
N CYS A 348 10.73 -18.35 10.70
CA CYS A 348 10.60 -19.39 11.71
C CYS A 348 9.81 -18.93 12.95
N TYR A 349 9.95 -17.67 13.33
CA TYR A 349 9.17 -17.08 14.42
C TYR A 349 7.68 -16.99 14.05
N VAL A 350 7.36 -16.36 12.92
CA VAL A 350 5.97 -16.15 12.50
C VAL A 350 5.24 -17.48 12.25
N ALA A 351 5.85 -18.40 11.51
CA ALA A 351 5.20 -19.64 11.10
C ALA A 351 5.22 -20.73 12.16
N TYR A 352 6.33 -20.88 12.89
CA TYR A 352 6.58 -22.04 13.74
C TYR A 352 6.83 -21.70 15.22
N GLY A 353 6.69 -20.41 15.60
CA GLY A 353 6.81 -19.96 16.99
C GLY A 353 8.22 -20.11 17.58
N LYS A 354 9.27 -20.09 16.72
CA LYS A 354 10.66 -20.18 17.18
C LYS A 354 11.16 -18.85 17.69
N LYS A 355 12.05 -18.85 18.67
CA LYS A 355 12.69 -17.62 19.16
C LYS A 355 13.48 -16.97 18.02
N PRO A 356 13.20 -15.72 17.66
CA PRO A 356 13.92 -15.02 16.61
C PRO A 356 15.34 -14.66 17.09
N LEU A 357 16.32 -14.74 16.20
CA LEU A 357 17.68 -14.29 16.42
C LEU A 357 17.97 -13.08 15.53
N THR A 358 18.62 -12.08 16.11
CA THR A 358 19.19 -10.98 15.32
C THR A 358 20.32 -11.50 14.45
N ARG A 359 20.59 -10.82 13.32
CA ARG A 359 21.74 -11.13 12.46
C ARG A 359 23.05 -11.18 13.26
N LYS A 360 23.21 -10.25 14.20
CA LYS A 360 24.39 -10.20 15.09
C LYS A 360 24.48 -11.41 16.02
N GLU A 361 23.38 -11.82 16.63
CA GLU A 361 23.36 -13.03 17.50
C GLU A 361 23.65 -14.30 16.70
N ARG A 362 23.09 -14.41 15.47
CA ARG A 362 23.36 -15.52 14.57
C ARG A 362 24.82 -15.58 14.17
N ALA A 363 25.42 -14.47 13.72
CA ALA A 363 26.82 -14.38 13.35
C ALA A 363 27.75 -14.72 14.52
N ASN A 364 27.46 -14.17 15.72
CA ASN A 364 28.22 -14.48 16.92
C ASN A 364 28.10 -15.98 17.32
N SER A 365 26.96 -16.61 17.06
CA SER A 365 26.80 -18.06 17.28
C SER A 365 27.68 -18.89 16.32
N VAL A 366 27.87 -18.44 15.08
CA VAL A 366 28.78 -19.06 14.12
C VAL A 366 30.22 -18.92 14.57
N LYS A 367 30.65 -17.71 14.96
CA LYS A 367 32.01 -17.44 15.49
C LYS A 367 32.31 -18.28 16.73
N LYS A 368 31.36 -18.38 17.68
CA LYS A 368 31.55 -19.19 18.91
C LYS A 368 31.69 -20.69 18.66
N LYS A 369 31.09 -21.23 17.60
CA LYS A 369 31.13 -22.65 17.25
C LYS A 369 32.38 -23.03 16.44
N ASP A 370 33.27 -22.08 16.19
CA ASP A 370 34.52 -22.25 15.50
C ASP A 370 34.43 -23.02 14.17
N PHE A 371 33.36 -22.72 13.41
CA PHE A 371 33.14 -23.39 12.12
C PHE A 371 34.23 -23.13 11.07
N PHE A 372 34.96 -22.03 11.25
CA PHE A 372 35.95 -21.58 10.26
C PHE A 372 37.35 -22.17 10.49
N SER A 373 37.67 -22.76 11.65
CA SER A 373 38.99 -23.30 11.98
C SER A 373 39.48 -24.39 11.04
N LYS A 374 38.60 -25.05 10.31
CA LYS A 374 38.91 -26.08 9.32
C LYS A 374 39.41 -25.53 7.97
N TYR A 375 39.36 -24.24 7.76
CA TYR A 375 39.81 -23.59 6.51
C TYR A 375 41.20 -22.93 6.68
N SER A 376 41.88 -22.60 5.56
CA SER A 376 43.12 -21.85 5.59
C SER A 376 42.95 -20.45 6.20
N ALA A 377 44.02 -19.82 6.67
CA ALA A 377 43.96 -18.49 7.28
C ALA A 377 43.36 -17.43 6.33
N ASP A 378 43.70 -17.48 5.03
CA ASP A 378 43.14 -16.55 4.03
C ASP A 378 41.65 -16.78 3.82
N ALA A 379 41.20 -18.04 3.76
CA ALA A 379 39.80 -18.38 3.65
C ALA A 379 39.00 -17.97 4.92
N GLN A 380 39.60 -18.08 6.11
CA GLN A 380 39.02 -17.60 7.36
C GLN A 380 38.82 -16.08 7.31
N ALA A 381 39.80 -15.31 6.84
CA ALA A 381 39.69 -13.85 6.70
C ALA A 381 38.53 -13.45 5.76
N VAL A 382 38.41 -14.13 4.61
CA VAL A 382 37.28 -13.89 3.67
C VAL A 382 35.94 -14.22 4.33
N LEU A 383 35.82 -15.33 5.04
CA LEU A 383 34.60 -15.74 5.72
C LEU A 383 34.23 -14.77 6.84
N ASP A 384 35.18 -14.21 7.58
CA ASP A 384 34.94 -13.18 8.60
C ASP A 384 34.39 -11.89 7.98
N ILE A 385 34.94 -11.42 6.85
CA ILE A 385 34.47 -10.25 6.12
C ILE A 385 33.00 -10.48 5.63
N LEU A 386 32.72 -11.65 5.07
CA LEU A 386 31.37 -12.03 4.65
C LEU A 386 30.40 -12.06 5.82
N LEU A 387 30.84 -12.55 6.97
CA LEU A 387 30.02 -12.61 8.17
C LEU A 387 29.74 -11.21 8.74
N ASP A 388 30.70 -10.29 8.69
CA ASP A 388 30.52 -8.90 9.10
C ASP A 388 29.56 -8.17 8.14
N LYS A 389 29.66 -8.44 6.83
CA LYS A 389 28.71 -7.92 5.84
C LYS A 389 27.28 -8.46 6.09
N TYR A 390 27.16 -9.76 6.35
CA TYR A 390 25.88 -10.37 6.74
C TYR A 390 25.27 -9.69 7.97
N MET A 391 26.05 -9.42 9.01
CA MET A 391 25.56 -8.73 10.21
C MET A 391 24.95 -7.36 9.91
N ASN A 392 25.52 -6.63 8.96
CA ASN A 392 25.10 -5.26 8.64
C ASN A 392 23.99 -5.19 7.60
N GLN A 393 23.99 -6.07 6.58
CA GLN A 393 23.16 -5.95 5.39
C GLN A 393 22.21 -7.14 5.13
N GLY A 394 22.49 -8.31 5.75
CA GLY A 394 21.69 -9.52 5.58
C GLY A 394 22.23 -10.48 4.53
N ILE A 395 21.55 -11.62 4.34
CA ILE A 395 22.03 -12.72 3.50
C ILE A 395 21.96 -12.42 2.01
N THR A 396 20.97 -11.73 1.55
CA THR A 396 20.76 -11.39 0.14
C THR A 396 21.90 -10.56 -0.44
N GLU A 397 22.47 -9.64 0.35
CA GLU A 397 23.61 -8.83 -0.05
C GLU A 397 24.94 -9.62 -0.06
N VAL A 398 25.01 -10.70 0.71
CA VAL A 398 26.19 -11.60 0.70
C VAL A 398 26.14 -12.55 -0.49
N GLU A 399 24.97 -12.88 -1.01
CA GLU A 399 24.78 -13.73 -2.19
C GLU A 399 25.02 -13.00 -3.52
N ASP A 400 25.12 -11.65 -3.53
CA ASP A 400 25.46 -10.89 -4.74
C ASP A 400 26.96 -11.07 -5.06
N ILE A 401 27.26 -11.54 -6.27
CA ILE A 401 28.63 -11.73 -6.78
C ILE A 401 29.47 -10.45 -6.73
N LYS A 402 28.84 -9.26 -6.80
CA LYS A 402 29.49 -7.95 -6.65
C LYS A 402 30.18 -7.78 -5.30
N VAL A 403 29.78 -8.55 -4.30
CA VAL A 403 30.47 -8.60 -3.00
C VAL A 403 31.96 -8.88 -3.15
N LEU A 404 32.34 -9.76 -4.05
CA LEU A 404 33.75 -10.13 -4.28
C LEU A 404 34.58 -9.02 -4.95
N SER A 405 33.93 -8.00 -5.50
CA SER A 405 34.63 -6.84 -6.11
C SER A 405 34.88 -5.68 -5.13
N LEU A 406 34.52 -5.82 -3.87
CA LEU A 406 34.78 -4.79 -2.85
C LEU A 406 36.26 -4.73 -2.49
N ALA A 407 36.74 -3.52 -2.14
CA ALA A 407 38.17 -3.28 -1.82
C ALA A 407 38.69 -4.19 -0.68
N ASP A 408 37.81 -4.56 0.26
CA ASP A 408 38.16 -5.45 1.38
C ASP A 408 38.53 -6.86 0.95
N PHE A 409 38.07 -7.31 -0.24
CA PHE A 409 38.42 -8.61 -0.82
C PHE A 409 39.61 -8.53 -1.78
N ALA A 410 39.92 -7.36 -2.32
CA ALA A 410 40.99 -7.19 -3.31
C ALA A 410 42.37 -7.63 -2.77
N LEU A 411 42.61 -7.44 -1.48
CA LEU A 411 43.86 -7.85 -0.83
C LEU A 411 43.93 -9.36 -0.54
N SER A 412 42.76 -10.01 -0.30
CA SER A 412 42.68 -11.45 0.01
C SER A 412 42.70 -12.33 -1.24
N LEU A 413 42.21 -11.82 -2.38
CA LEU A 413 42.16 -12.57 -3.65
C LEU A 413 43.51 -12.59 -4.41
N ILE A 414 44.45 -11.72 -4.06
CA ILE A 414 45.79 -11.68 -4.69
C ILE A 414 46.67 -12.86 -4.20
N HIS A 415 46.27 -13.53 -3.12
CA HIS A 415 47.04 -14.62 -2.50
C HIS A 415 46.37 -16.00 -2.62
N ILE A 416 45.25 -16.12 -3.34
CA ILE A 416 44.61 -17.37 -3.74
C ILE A 416 44.87 -17.64 -5.22
#